data_321ece7a6b63cc0bec022f1443df98ee
#
_entry.id   321ece7a6b63cc0bec022f1443df98ee
#
_cell.length_a   1.000
_cell.length_b   1.000
_cell.length_c   1.000
_cell.angle_alpha   90.00
_cell.angle_beta   90.00
_cell.angle_gamma   90.00
#
_symmetry.space_group_name_H-M   'P 1'
#
loop_
_entity.id
_entity.type
_entity.pdbx_description
1 polymer ?
#
loop_
_entity_poly.entity_id
_entity_poly.type
_entity_poly.pdbx_seq_one_letter_code
_entity_poly.pdbx_strand_id
1 'polypeptide(L)'
;MEHGEPSSRIQVFSTCPASTGFDRDSYVAQVVRVAQWSEQAGCKGILVYTDNSLVDPWLVSQLIIQHTETLSPLVAVQPVYMHPYTVAKLVATLGFLYDRRLYLNMVAGGFKNDLNALNDPTPHDQRYERLVEYTRVIKQLLAGTGPVTFDGQFYKVTNLKVTPPLRPELLPGMTLSGSSEAGLAAAKATGAIAIHYPKPTSEYRNARPDPTVESGIRIGIVSRPLEREAWDAAHAYFPEDRRGQLAHQLAMKVSDSSWHQHLSAMEATQPQSPYWLVPFQNYKTACPYLVGSYERVAQELWGYLSQGYRTFILDVPPNVEELDHTQQAFSRALERLKCQSFSTSS
;
A
#
# COMPACT_ATOMS: atom_id res chain seq x y z
N MET A 1 -7.02 -9.54 -31.02
CA MET A 1 -7.84 -10.28 -30.06
C MET A 1 -6.91 -11.22 -29.32
N GLU A 2 -6.34 -10.78 -28.22
CA GLU A 2 -5.58 -11.64 -27.30
C GLU A 2 -6.36 -11.71 -26.01
N HIS A 3 -7.12 -12.79 -25.86
CA HIS A 3 -7.72 -13.19 -24.61
C HIS A 3 -6.68 -13.94 -23.79
N GLY A 4 -5.78 -13.22 -23.11
CA GLY A 4 -4.93 -13.74 -22.06
C GLY A 4 -5.61 -13.55 -20.71
N GLU A 5 -5.76 -14.62 -19.93
CA GLU A 5 -6.41 -14.62 -18.62
C GLU A 5 -5.87 -13.52 -17.69
N PRO A 6 -6.73 -12.67 -17.09
CA PRO A 6 -6.31 -11.58 -16.20
C PRO A 6 -5.77 -12.04 -14.83
N SER A 7 -5.81 -13.33 -14.52
CA SER A 7 -5.67 -13.83 -13.14
C SER A 7 -4.24 -14.16 -12.67
N SER A 8 -3.20 -14.01 -13.52
CA SER A 8 -1.84 -14.48 -13.16
C SER A 8 -0.81 -13.38 -12.87
N ARG A 9 -1.10 -12.11 -13.13
CA ARG A 9 -0.12 -11.04 -13.02
C ARG A 9 -0.16 -10.36 -11.65
N ILE A 10 0.92 -10.49 -10.88
CA ILE A 10 1.07 -9.74 -9.61
C ILE A 10 1.44 -8.29 -9.89
N GLN A 11 1.05 -7.41 -8.96
CA GLN A 11 1.47 -6.00 -8.91
C GLN A 11 2.28 -5.79 -7.63
N VAL A 12 3.51 -5.31 -7.79
CA VAL A 12 4.40 -4.99 -6.68
C VAL A 12 4.62 -3.49 -6.64
N PHE A 13 4.37 -2.89 -5.49
CA PHE A 13 4.69 -1.50 -5.18
C PHE A 13 5.75 -1.48 -4.08
N SER A 14 6.72 -0.60 -4.19
CA SER A 14 7.61 -0.26 -3.07
C SER A 14 6.99 0.84 -2.21
N THR A 15 7.70 1.33 -1.21
CA THR A 15 7.28 2.46 -0.39
C THR A 15 8.36 3.56 -0.41
N CYS A 16 7.94 4.80 -0.54
CA CYS A 16 8.78 5.99 -0.48
C CYS A 16 9.23 6.24 0.97
N PRO A 17 10.46 6.69 1.21
CA PRO A 17 10.90 7.13 2.53
C PRO A 17 9.99 8.22 3.11
N ALA A 18 9.72 8.15 4.41
CA ALA A 18 9.08 9.24 5.13
C ALA A 18 10.06 10.42 5.27
N SER A 19 9.55 11.65 5.32
CA SER A 19 10.41 12.86 5.45
C SER A 19 10.97 13.07 6.85
N THR A 20 10.42 12.39 7.85
CA THR A 20 10.89 12.50 9.24
C THR A 20 12.33 12.00 9.40
N GLY A 21 13.15 12.79 10.10
CA GLY A 21 14.56 12.43 10.37
C GLY A 21 15.56 12.79 9.27
N PHE A 22 15.10 13.40 8.19
CA PHE A 22 15.94 13.90 7.11
C PHE A 22 15.99 15.44 7.08
N ASP A 23 17.12 16.01 6.65
CA ASP A 23 17.13 17.36 6.09
C ASP A 23 16.64 17.36 4.64
N ARG A 24 16.43 18.57 4.07
CA ARG A 24 15.89 18.71 2.71
C ARG A 24 16.68 17.95 1.65
N ASP A 25 17.99 18.12 1.64
CA ASP A 25 18.83 17.63 0.54
C ASP A 25 19.01 16.10 0.62
N SER A 26 19.19 15.57 1.83
CA SER A 26 19.24 14.12 2.07
C SER A 26 17.90 13.45 1.80
N TYR A 27 16.76 14.08 2.13
CA TYR A 27 15.45 13.55 1.83
C TYR A 27 15.18 13.46 0.32
N VAL A 28 15.41 14.56 -0.42
CA VAL A 28 15.23 14.57 -1.88
C VAL A 28 16.09 13.52 -2.56
N ALA A 29 17.38 13.44 -2.19
CA ALA A 29 18.29 12.45 -2.73
C ALA A 29 17.83 10.99 -2.42
N GLN A 30 17.29 10.75 -1.23
CA GLN A 30 16.82 9.42 -0.84
C GLN A 30 15.53 9.04 -1.59
N VAL A 31 14.58 9.95 -1.74
CA VAL A 31 13.37 9.73 -2.55
C VAL A 31 13.73 9.35 -3.98
N VAL A 32 14.63 10.11 -4.61
CA VAL A 32 15.07 9.85 -5.99
C VAL A 32 15.72 8.48 -6.11
N ARG A 33 16.65 8.14 -5.20
CA ARG A 33 17.33 6.84 -5.21
C ARG A 33 16.34 5.67 -5.07
N VAL A 34 15.46 5.74 -4.08
CA VAL A 34 14.48 4.66 -3.84
C VAL A 34 13.52 4.53 -5.01
N ALA A 35 13.10 5.63 -5.63
CA ALA A 35 12.26 5.59 -6.82
C ALA A 35 12.97 4.90 -8.00
N GLN A 36 14.23 5.26 -8.26
CA GLN A 36 15.03 4.64 -9.32
C GLN A 36 15.31 3.15 -9.07
N TRP A 37 15.64 2.76 -7.85
CA TRP A 37 15.77 1.33 -7.49
C TRP A 37 14.48 0.56 -7.70
N SER A 38 13.35 1.16 -7.30
CA SER A 38 12.03 0.54 -7.48
C SER A 38 11.67 0.36 -8.95
N GLU A 39 11.99 1.34 -9.80
CA GLU A 39 11.80 1.23 -11.25
C GLU A 39 12.68 0.15 -11.86
N GLN A 40 13.99 0.15 -11.53
CA GLN A 40 14.95 -0.88 -12.00
C GLN A 40 14.52 -2.28 -11.59
N ALA A 41 14.00 -2.43 -10.39
CA ALA A 41 13.45 -3.69 -9.89
C ALA A 41 12.08 -4.05 -10.49
N GLY A 42 11.56 -3.29 -11.46
CA GLY A 42 10.29 -3.57 -12.13
C GLY A 42 9.05 -3.43 -11.24
N CYS A 43 9.13 -2.67 -10.15
CA CYS A 43 7.95 -2.32 -9.37
C CYS A 43 6.94 -1.58 -10.26
N LYS A 44 5.65 -1.88 -10.05
CA LYS A 44 4.56 -1.19 -10.74
C LYS A 44 4.48 0.28 -10.33
N GLY A 45 4.82 0.57 -9.09
CA GLY A 45 4.79 1.91 -8.53
C GLY A 45 5.40 1.97 -7.13
N ILE A 46 5.23 3.11 -6.50
CA ILE A 46 5.78 3.43 -5.20
C ILE A 46 4.75 4.15 -4.33
N LEU A 47 4.46 3.62 -3.14
CA LEU A 47 3.55 4.24 -2.17
C LEU A 47 4.18 5.50 -1.58
N VAL A 48 3.46 6.61 -1.65
CA VAL A 48 3.82 7.87 -0.98
C VAL A 48 2.83 8.13 0.14
N TYR A 49 3.34 8.16 1.37
CA TYR A 49 2.53 8.35 2.58
C TYR A 49 1.86 9.71 2.66
N THR A 50 0.85 9.79 3.54
CA THR A 50 0.28 11.05 4.00
C THR A 50 -0.10 10.97 5.48
N ASP A 51 0.34 11.93 6.26
CA ASP A 51 -0.11 12.28 7.61
C ASP A 51 0.25 13.74 7.93
N ASN A 52 -0.11 14.20 9.14
CA ASN A 52 0.13 15.59 9.53
C ASN A 52 1.61 15.94 9.75
N SER A 53 2.49 14.95 9.86
CA SER A 53 3.92 15.13 10.16
C SER A 53 4.83 15.05 8.93
N LEU A 54 4.28 14.65 7.78
CA LEU A 54 5.03 14.42 6.56
C LEU A 54 4.86 15.56 5.54
N VAL A 55 5.81 15.69 4.64
CA VAL A 55 5.68 16.58 3.49
C VAL A 55 4.57 16.08 2.56
N ASP A 56 4.00 17.00 1.76
CA ASP A 56 2.86 16.72 0.89
C ASP A 56 3.14 15.61 -0.12
N PRO A 57 2.30 14.56 -0.20
CA PRO A 57 2.54 13.40 -1.04
C PRO A 57 2.45 13.71 -2.55
N TRP A 58 1.73 14.74 -2.96
CA TRP A 58 1.59 15.10 -4.37
C TRP A 58 2.87 15.74 -4.91
N LEU A 59 3.52 16.59 -4.10
CA LEU A 59 4.81 17.19 -4.48
C LEU A 59 5.93 16.14 -4.50
N VAL A 60 5.93 15.21 -3.55
CA VAL A 60 6.85 14.06 -3.58
C VAL A 60 6.58 13.17 -4.79
N SER A 61 5.32 12.93 -5.13
CA SER A 61 4.95 12.16 -6.33
C SER A 61 5.42 12.83 -7.62
N GLN A 62 5.34 14.16 -7.70
CA GLN A 62 5.89 14.91 -8.83
C GLN A 62 7.40 14.75 -8.93
N LEU A 63 8.12 14.83 -7.81
CA LEU A 63 9.56 14.59 -7.76
C LEU A 63 9.92 13.18 -8.28
N ILE A 64 9.18 12.15 -7.86
CA ILE A 64 9.33 10.77 -8.34
C ILE A 64 9.14 10.69 -9.86
N ILE A 65 8.06 11.27 -10.39
CA ILE A 65 7.75 11.27 -11.82
C ILE A 65 8.88 11.92 -12.63
N GLN A 66 9.46 13.00 -12.14
CA GLN A 66 10.53 13.72 -12.82
C GLN A 66 11.88 12.96 -12.89
N HIS A 67 12.06 11.94 -12.02
CA HIS A 67 13.30 11.18 -11.93
C HIS A 67 13.16 9.70 -12.31
N THR A 68 12.01 9.31 -12.85
CA THR A 68 11.70 7.96 -13.32
C THR A 68 10.97 8.01 -14.66
N GLU A 69 11.04 6.94 -15.46
CA GLU A 69 10.41 6.87 -16.78
C GLU A 69 9.01 6.23 -16.75
N THR A 70 8.82 5.19 -15.94
CA THR A 70 7.62 4.34 -15.95
C THR A 70 6.98 4.16 -14.58
N LEU A 71 7.73 4.37 -13.48
CA LEU A 71 7.27 4.13 -12.12
C LEU A 71 6.05 5.01 -11.78
N SER A 72 4.97 4.40 -11.35
CA SER A 72 3.72 5.09 -11.01
C SER A 72 3.69 5.42 -9.50
N PRO A 73 3.53 6.69 -9.08
CA PRO A 73 3.21 6.98 -7.69
C PRO A 73 1.86 6.37 -7.27
N LEU A 74 1.83 5.74 -6.11
CA LEU A 74 0.63 5.33 -5.37
C LEU A 74 0.43 6.35 -4.26
N VAL A 75 -0.34 7.40 -4.54
CA VAL A 75 -0.50 8.56 -3.67
C VAL A 75 -1.52 8.26 -2.58
N ALA A 76 -1.13 8.36 -1.32
CA ALA A 76 -2.07 8.26 -0.22
C ALA A 76 -2.94 9.52 -0.15
N VAL A 77 -4.25 9.32 -0.02
CA VAL A 77 -5.25 10.41 -0.06
C VAL A 77 -6.24 10.23 1.09
N GLN A 78 -6.44 11.29 1.86
CA GLN A 78 -7.43 11.33 2.94
C GLN A 78 -8.47 12.44 2.68
N PRO A 79 -9.77 12.15 2.88
CA PRO A 79 -10.85 13.13 2.71
C PRO A 79 -10.72 14.40 3.55
N VAL A 80 -10.06 14.33 4.71
CA VAL A 80 -9.89 15.46 5.62
C VAL A 80 -8.91 16.51 5.10
N TYR A 81 -7.98 16.13 4.19
CA TYR A 81 -6.95 17.07 3.72
C TYR A 81 -7.39 17.90 2.52
N MET A 82 -8.27 17.40 1.68
CA MET A 82 -8.65 18.11 0.47
C MET A 82 -10.00 17.66 -0.11
N HIS A 83 -10.64 18.53 -0.85
CA HIS A 83 -11.88 18.23 -1.57
C HIS A 83 -11.63 17.19 -2.70
N PRO A 84 -12.58 16.27 -3.02
CA PRO A 84 -12.41 15.28 -4.09
C PRO A 84 -12.12 15.88 -5.46
N TYR A 85 -12.61 17.10 -5.73
CA TYR A 85 -12.26 17.86 -6.94
C TYR A 85 -10.76 18.14 -7.03
N THR A 86 -10.12 18.51 -5.90
CA THR A 86 -8.67 18.79 -5.87
C THR A 86 -7.87 17.56 -6.26
N VAL A 87 -8.25 16.38 -5.73
CA VAL A 87 -7.60 15.11 -6.11
C VAL A 87 -7.77 14.83 -7.61
N ALA A 88 -8.99 14.91 -8.11
CA ALA A 88 -9.25 14.69 -9.53
C ALA A 88 -8.48 15.70 -10.42
N LYS A 89 -8.39 16.97 -9.98
CA LYS A 89 -7.61 18.01 -10.66
C LYS A 89 -6.11 17.69 -10.69
N LEU A 90 -5.53 17.25 -9.55
CA LEU A 90 -4.12 16.88 -9.45
C LEU A 90 -3.80 15.67 -10.34
N VAL A 91 -4.64 14.62 -10.30
CA VAL A 91 -4.48 13.46 -11.18
C VAL A 91 -4.51 13.85 -12.65
N ALA A 92 -5.51 14.64 -13.06
CA ALA A 92 -5.63 15.09 -14.44
C ALA A 92 -4.46 16.00 -14.86
N THR A 93 -3.98 16.86 -13.95
CA THR A 93 -2.85 17.76 -14.22
C THR A 93 -1.54 16.98 -14.38
N LEU A 94 -1.23 16.05 -13.48
CA LEU A 94 -0.02 15.23 -13.57
C LEU A 94 -0.08 14.30 -14.81
N GLY A 95 -1.25 13.73 -15.10
CA GLY A 95 -1.46 12.97 -16.33
C GLY A 95 -1.22 13.80 -17.59
N PHE A 96 -1.68 15.06 -17.62
CA PHE A 96 -1.48 15.97 -18.74
C PHE A 96 -0.02 16.40 -18.91
N LEU A 97 0.66 16.75 -17.78
CA LEU A 97 2.04 17.27 -17.83
C LEU A 97 3.08 16.19 -18.13
N TYR A 98 2.88 14.97 -17.64
CA TYR A 98 3.92 13.94 -17.63
C TYR A 98 3.53 12.66 -18.36
N ASP A 99 2.32 12.55 -18.86
CA ASP A 99 1.80 11.32 -19.48
C ASP A 99 1.96 10.08 -18.58
N ARG A 100 1.85 10.29 -17.26
CA ARG A 100 2.08 9.26 -16.24
C ARG A 100 0.78 8.88 -15.55
N ARG A 101 0.50 7.55 -15.55
CA ARG A 101 -0.58 7.00 -14.74
C ARG A 101 -0.21 7.05 -13.26
N LEU A 102 -1.14 7.49 -12.42
CA LEU A 102 -1.01 7.41 -10.97
C LEU A 102 -1.89 6.29 -10.40
N TYR A 103 -1.62 5.92 -9.15
CA TYR A 103 -2.51 5.14 -8.31
C TYR A 103 -2.90 5.98 -7.10
N LEU A 104 -4.08 5.72 -6.55
CA LEU A 104 -4.57 6.38 -5.33
C LEU A 104 -4.74 5.35 -4.22
N ASN A 105 -4.07 5.56 -3.10
CA ASN A 105 -4.30 4.78 -1.88
C ASN A 105 -5.28 5.55 -1.00
N MET A 106 -6.54 5.09 -0.98
CA MET A 106 -7.63 5.74 -0.26
C MET A 106 -7.53 5.39 1.22
N VAL A 107 -7.44 6.41 2.09
CA VAL A 107 -7.26 6.29 3.53
C VAL A 107 -8.38 7.05 4.24
N ALA A 108 -9.12 6.35 5.12
CA ALA A 108 -10.22 6.97 5.87
C ALA A 108 -9.74 7.88 7.03
N GLY A 109 -8.46 7.77 7.41
CA GLY A 109 -7.87 8.36 8.60
C GLY A 109 -7.83 7.36 9.77
N GLY A 110 -6.64 7.06 10.28
CA GLY A 110 -6.43 6.03 11.32
C GLY A 110 -5.91 6.58 12.65
N PHE A 111 -5.37 7.80 12.67
CA PHE A 111 -4.79 8.40 13.86
C PHE A 111 -5.68 9.49 14.40
N LYS A 112 -6.24 9.26 15.61
CA LYS A 112 -7.13 10.21 16.29
C LYS A 112 -6.48 11.58 16.50
N ASN A 113 -5.20 11.61 16.83
CA ASN A 113 -4.49 12.86 17.07
C ASN A 113 -4.46 13.75 15.82
N ASP A 114 -4.24 13.14 14.64
CA ASP A 114 -4.23 13.86 13.36
C ASP A 114 -5.62 14.43 13.03
N LEU A 115 -6.65 13.60 13.21
CA LEU A 115 -8.03 14.01 12.98
C LEU A 115 -8.47 15.13 13.96
N ASN A 116 -8.13 14.98 15.25
CA ASN A 116 -8.40 15.99 16.27
C ASN A 116 -7.68 17.31 15.97
N ALA A 117 -6.43 17.26 15.52
CA ALA A 117 -5.68 18.47 15.14
C ALA A 117 -6.32 19.23 13.98
N LEU A 118 -7.04 18.53 13.11
CA LEU A 118 -7.81 19.08 11.99
C LEU A 118 -9.29 19.34 12.36
N ASN A 119 -9.65 19.18 13.63
CA ASN A 119 -11.02 19.33 14.11
C ASN A 119 -12.03 18.44 13.35
N ASP A 120 -11.63 17.21 13.05
CA ASP A 120 -12.51 16.21 12.40
C ASP A 120 -13.02 15.19 13.43
N PRO A 121 -14.23 15.35 13.97
CA PRO A 121 -14.82 14.47 14.97
C PRO A 121 -15.52 13.25 14.35
N THR A 122 -15.41 13.04 13.03
CA THR A 122 -16.17 12.00 12.32
C THR A 122 -15.88 10.61 12.90
N PRO A 123 -16.90 9.84 13.32
CA PRO A 123 -16.74 8.48 13.84
C PRO A 123 -16.11 7.53 12.81
N HIS A 124 -15.47 6.46 13.29
CA HIS A 124 -14.73 5.50 12.47
C HIS A 124 -15.51 5.03 11.23
N ASP A 125 -16.71 4.49 11.37
CA ASP A 125 -17.45 3.92 10.25
C ASP A 125 -17.95 5.01 9.29
N GLN A 126 -18.35 6.17 9.80
CA GLN A 126 -18.74 7.32 8.97
C GLN A 126 -17.56 7.88 8.16
N ARG A 127 -16.30 7.73 8.63
CA ARG A 127 -15.13 8.08 7.81
C ARG A 127 -15.03 7.20 6.57
N TYR A 128 -15.43 5.93 6.66
CA TYR A 128 -15.48 5.04 5.48
C TYR A 128 -16.67 5.36 4.57
N GLU A 129 -17.82 5.73 5.11
CA GLU A 129 -18.97 6.23 4.31
C GLU A 129 -18.56 7.49 3.54
N ARG A 130 -17.93 8.44 4.20
CA ARG A 130 -17.36 9.65 3.58
C ARG A 130 -16.35 9.29 2.50
N LEU A 131 -15.48 8.32 2.74
CA LEU A 131 -14.47 7.86 1.77
C LEU A 131 -15.12 7.24 0.53
N VAL A 132 -16.24 6.54 0.66
CA VAL A 132 -17.00 5.99 -0.47
C VAL A 132 -17.55 7.12 -1.34
N GLU A 133 -18.20 8.13 -0.77
CA GLU A 133 -18.69 9.29 -1.53
C GLU A 133 -17.53 10.04 -2.22
N TYR A 134 -16.47 10.29 -1.45
CA TYR A 134 -15.25 10.93 -1.92
C TYR A 134 -14.68 10.23 -3.16
N THR A 135 -14.52 8.91 -3.08
CA THR A 135 -13.99 8.09 -4.16
C THR A 135 -14.91 8.09 -5.39
N ARG A 136 -16.23 8.04 -5.18
CA ARG A 136 -17.22 8.10 -6.26
C ARG A 136 -17.16 9.43 -7.02
N VAL A 137 -17.07 10.56 -6.31
CA VAL A 137 -16.93 11.87 -6.93
C VAL A 137 -15.63 11.95 -7.76
N ILE A 138 -14.50 11.50 -7.21
CA ILE A 138 -13.23 11.44 -7.94
C ILE A 138 -13.38 10.62 -9.23
N LYS A 139 -13.93 9.41 -9.14
CA LYS A 139 -14.11 8.51 -10.30
C LYS A 139 -14.98 9.14 -11.37
N GLN A 140 -16.10 9.75 -10.99
CA GLN A 140 -17.00 10.41 -11.95
C GLN A 140 -16.32 11.59 -12.64
N LEU A 141 -15.58 12.43 -11.90
CA LEU A 141 -14.85 13.57 -12.44
C LEU A 141 -13.76 13.14 -13.43
N LEU A 142 -13.02 12.06 -13.12
CA LEU A 142 -11.94 11.56 -13.96
C LEU A 142 -12.44 10.77 -15.18
N ALA A 143 -13.63 10.17 -15.11
CA ALA A 143 -14.22 9.45 -16.25
C ALA A 143 -14.52 10.38 -17.44
N GLY A 144 -14.68 11.70 -17.20
CA GLY A 144 -14.78 12.69 -18.27
C GLY A 144 -16.03 12.59 -19.16
N THR A 145 -17.05 11.82 -18.75
CA THR A 145 -18.28 11.58 -19.52
C THR A 145 -19.22 12.80 -19.61
N GLY A 146 -18.90 13.86 -18.88
CA GLY A 146 -19.70 15.09 -18.83
C GLY A 146 -19.54 15.82 -17.50
N PRO A 147 -20.34 16.86 -17.26
CA PRO A 147 -20.38 17.51 -15.96
C PRO A 147 -20.95 16.60 -14.89
N VAL A 148 -20.34 16.60 -13.72
CA VAL A 148 -20.75 15.80 -12.56
C VAL A 148 -21.66 16.62 -11.65
N THR A 149 -22.83 16.09 -11.35
CA THR A 149 -23.69 16.54 -10.25
C THR A 149 -23.83 15.38 -9.28
N PHE A 150 -23.46 15.61 -8.03
CA PHE A 150 -23.51 14.62 -6.95
C PHE A 150 -24.14 15.26 -5.71
N ASP A 151 -25.16 14.65 -5.14
CA ASP A 151 -25.84 15.09 -3.93
C ASP A 151 -25.76 13.98 -2.87
N GLY A 152 -24.67 13.98 -2.13
CA GLY A 152 -24.40 13.01 -1.07
C GLY A 152 -24.56 13.63 0.32
N GLN A 153 -24.31 12.83 1.32
CA GLN A 153 -24.31 13.25 2.73
C GLN A 153 -23.10 14.12 3.05
N PHE A 154 -21.91 13.76 2.53
CA PHE A 154 -20.63 14.41 2.81
C PHE A 154 -20.19 15.37 1.72
N TYR A 155 -20.53 15.09 0.47
CA TYR A 155 -20.13 15.90 -0.67
C TYR A 155 -21.31 16.26 -1.57
N LYS A 156 -21.34 17.55 -1.95
CA LYS A 156 -22.31 18.07 -2.91
C LYS A 156 -21.56 18.84 -3.98
N VAL A 157 -21.75 18.49 -5.24
CA VAL A 157 -21.20 19.22 -6.39
C VAL A 157 -22.26 19.34 -7.48
N THR A 158 -22.24 20.44 -8.22
CA THR A 158 -23.24 20.74 -9.26
C THR A 158 -22.54 21.13 -10.54
N ASN A 159 -22.83 20.41 -11.62
CA ASN A 159 -22.33 20.72 -12.97
C ASN A 159 -20.79 20.88 -13.03
N LEU A 160 -20.05 20.11 -12.24
CA LEU A 160 -18.60 20.23 -12.06
C LEU A 160 -17.83 19.43 -13.11
N LYS A 161 -16.79 20.03 -13.69
CA LYS A 161 -15.88 19.39 -14.64
C LYS A 161 -14.42 19.53 -14.20
N VAL A 162 -13.59 18.56 -14.60
CA VAL A 162 -12.13 18.65 -14.50
C VAL A 162 -11.57 19.00 -15.87
N THR A 163 -10.65 19.96 -15.89
CA THR A 163 -9.90 20.38 -17.07
C THR A 163 -8.41 20.47 -16.72
N PRO A 164 -7.48 19.91 -17.53
CA PRO A 164 -7.74 19.14 -18.74
C PRO A 164 -8.45 17.82 -18.48
N PRO A 165 -9.16 17.23 -19.45
CA PRO A 165 -9.72 15.88 -19.32
C PRO A 165 -8.57 14.86 -19.24
N LEU A 166 -8.75 13.84 -18.41
CA LEU A 166 -7.79 12.74 -18.29
C LEU A 166 -8.04 11.72 -19.42
N ARG A 167 -6.98 11.25 -20.07
CA ARG A 167 -7.07 10.16 -21.04
C ARG A 167 -7.46 8.85 -20.36
N PRO A 168 -8.31 7.99 -20.98
CA PRO A 168 -8.81 6.76 -20.36
C PRO A 168 -7.70 5.80 -19.87
N GLU A 169 -6.60 5.69 -20.61
CA GLU A 169 -5.44 4.86 -20.25
C GLU A 169 -4.69 5.32 -18.99
N LEU A 170 -4.87 6.59 -18.61
CA LEU A 170 -4.27 7.18 -17.40
C LEU A 170 -5.21 7.15 -16.19
N LEU A 171 -6.42 6.59 -16.32
CA LEU A 171 -7.32 6.44 -15.18
C LEU A 171 -6.62 5.73 -14.03
N PRO A 172 -6.66 6.31 -12.80
CA PRO A 172 -5.91 5.76 -11.69
C PRO A 172 -6.45 4.40 -11.25
N GLY A 173 -5.53 3.47 -10.95
CA GLY A 173 -5.88 2.34 -10.11
C GLY A 173 -6.10 2.81 -8.67
N MET A 174 -6.95 2.12 -7.92
CA MET A 174 -7.27 2.52 -6.55
C MET A 174 -7.06 1.37 -5.60
N THR A 175 -6.37 1.63 -4.50
CA THR A 175 -6.30 0.75 -3.33
C THR A 175 -7.02 1.43 -2.17
N LEU A 176 -7.46 0.65 -1.20
CA LEU A 176 -8.04 1.14 0.03
C LEU A 176 -7.37 0.44 1.21
N SER A 177 -6.74 1.24 2.06
CA SER A 177 -6.11 0.73 3.27
C SER A 177 -7.10 0.66 4.42
N GLY A 178 -7.38 -0.54 4.90
CA GLY A 178 -8.28 -0.77 6.02
C GLY A 178 -8.82 -2.20 6.02
N SER A 179 -8.54 -2.93 7.10
CA SER A 179 -8.97 -4.33 7.28
C SER A 179 -10.17 -4.48 8.22
N SER A 180 -10.79 -3.36 8.65
CA SER A 180 -12.05 -3.39 9.37
C SER A 180 -13.20 -3.78 8.45
N GLU A 181 -14.32 -4.23 9.02
CA GLU A 181 -15.53 -4.55 8.25
C GLU A 181 -15.98 -3.34 7.41
N ALA A 182 -16.00 -2.14 7.99
CA ALA A 182 -16.31 -0.90 7.29
C ALA A 182 -15.32 -0.62 6.13
N GLY A 183 -14.02 -0.90 6.33
CA GLY A 183 -13.00 -0.76 5.30
C GLY A 183 -13.20 -1.72 4.13
N LEU A 184 -13.50 -2.98 4.39
CA LEU A 184 -13.78 -3.98 3.37
C LEU A 184 -15.07 -3.65 2.59
N ALA A 185 -16.12 -3.20 3.28
CA ALA A 185 -17.37 -2.74 2.66
C ALA A 185 -17.11 -1.53 1.75
N ALA A 186 -16.27 -0.58 2.18
CA ALA A 186 -15.89 0.58 1.37
C ALA A 186 -15.06 0.18 0.14
N ALA A 187 -14.12 -0.76 0.26
CA ALA A 187 -13.36 -1.28 -0.87
C ALA A 187 -14.31 -1.91 -1.91
N LYS A 188 -15.25 -2.75 -1.46
CA LYS A 188 -16.27 -3.36 -2.31
C LYS A 188 -17.16 -2.31 -3.00
N ALA A 189 -17.64 -1.32 -2.25
CA ALA A 189 -18.54 -0.27 -2.77
C ALA A 189 -17.87 0.66 -3.78
N THR A 190 -16.55 0.77 -3.73
CA THR A 190 -15.74 1.61 -4.63
C THR A 190 -15.06 0.83 -5.74
N GLY A 191 -14.99 -0.50 -5.67
CA GLY A 191 -14.17 -1.34 -6.55
C GLY A 191 -12.68 -1.05 -6.42
N ALA A 192 -12.22 -0.68 -5.22
CA ALA A 192 -10.81 -0.53 -4.90
C ALA A 192 -10.21 -1.84 -4.43
N ILE A 193 -8.91 -2.05 -4.66
CA ILE A 193 -8.17 -3.18 -4.11
C ILE A 193 -8.07 -3.01 -2.59
N ALA A 194 -8.60 -3.95 -1.82
CA ALA A 194 -8.47 -3.94 -0.38
C ALA A 194 -7.05 -4.33 0.05
N ILE A 195 -6.34 -3.43 0.74
CA ILE A 195 -5.00 -3.70 1.25
C ILE A 195 -5.08 -4.17 2.69
N HIS A 196 -4.62 -5.38 2.92
CA HIS A 196 -4.58 -6.03 4.22
C HIS A 196 -3.16 -6.03 4.80
N TYR A 197 -3.09 -6.12 6.12
CA TYR A 197 -1.87 -6.51 6.80
C TYR A 197 -1.95 -8.02 7.03
N PRO A 198 -1.10 -8.81 6.36
CA PRO A 198 -1.26 -10.25 6.36
C PRO A 198 -0.95 -10.84 7.73
N LYS A 199 -1.60 -11.97 8.02
CA LYS A 199 -1.22 -12.91 9.07
C LYS A 199 -0.31 -13.99 8.47
N PRO A 200 0.37 -14.80 9.28
CA PRO A 200 1.01 -16.02 8.78
C PRO A 200 0.02 -16.89 8.00
N THR A 201 0.45 -17.46 6.88
CA THR A 201 -0.45 -18.24 6.02
C THR A 201 -1.09 -19.44 6.72
N SER A 202 -0.45 -19.97 7.76
CA SER A 202 -0.98 -21.03 8.62
C SER A 202 -2.28 -20.63 9.35
N GLU A 203 -2.51 -19.34 9.58
CA GLU A 203 -3.71 -18.82 10.26
C GLU A 203 -4.92 -18.63 9.34
N TYR A 204 -4.73 -18.70 8.03
CA TYR A 204 -5.80 -18.52 7.05
C TYR A 204 -6.58 -19.81 6.70
N ARG A 205 -6.38 -20.90 7.39
CA ARG A 205 -6.95 -22.23 7.04
C ARG A 205 -8.45 -22.19 6.80
N ASN A 206 -9.19 -21.20 7.35
CA ASN A 206 -10.65 -21.09 7.22
C ASN A 206 -11.17 -19.70 6.81
N ALA A 207 -10.32 -18.74 6.47
CA ALA A 207 -10.73 -17.36 6.18
C ALA A 207 -10.04 -16.83 4.94
N ARG A 208 -10.57 -17.21 3.76
CA ARG A 208 -10.11 -16.59 2.49
C ARG A 208 -10.69 -15.18 2.36
N PRO A 209 -9.95 -14.24 1.71
CA PRO A 209 -10.53 -12.97 1.32
C PRO A 209 -11.82 -13.14 0.51
N ASP A 210 -12.75 -12.18 0.59
CA ASP A 210 -13.97 -12.17 -0.23
C ASP A 210 -13.55 -12.19 -1.71
N PRO A 211 -13.89 -13.22 -2.49
CA PRO A 211 -13.48 -13.36 -3.89
C PRO A 211 -14.09 -12.27 -4.80
N THR A 212 -15.07 -11.53 -4.30
CA THR A 212 -15.70 -10.40 -5.03
C THR A 212 -14.93 -9.08 -4.87
N VAL A 213 -13.87 -9.06 -4.03
CA VAL A 213 -13.03 -7.88 -3.78
C VAL A 213 -11.58 -8.24 -4.10
N GLU A 214 -10.99 -7.53 -5.04
CA GLU A 214 -9.55 -7.66 -5.27
C GLU A 214 -8.77 -7.32 -4.00
N SER A 215 -7.82 -8.16 -3.64
CA SER A 215 -7.09 -8.03 -2.39
C SER A 215 -5.59 -7.99 -2.59
N GLY A 216 -4.95 -7.16 -1.79
CA GLY A 216 -3.50 -7.02 -1.69
C GLY A 216 -3.04 -7.04 -0.24
N ILE A 217 -1.73 -7.13 -0.04
CA ILE A 217 -1.11 -7.10 1.29
C ILE A 217 0.02 -6.08 1.36
N ARG A 218 0.23 -5.55 2.56
CA ARG A 218 1.40 -4.74 2.89
C ARG A 218 2.35 -5.55 3.75
N ILE A 219 3.61 -5.73 3.28
CA ILE A 219 4.58 -6.61 3.91
C ILE A 219 6.01 -6.20 3.57
N GLY A 220 6.93 -6.26 4.54
CA GLY A 220 8.36 -6.17 4.30
C GLY A 220 8.96 -7.55 4.02
N ILE A 221 10.09 -7.60 3.33
CA ILE A 221 10.79 -8.85 3.01
C ILE A 221 12.29 -8.65 3.22
N VAL A 222 12.92 -9.59 3.93
CA VAL A 222 14.37 -9.77 3.99
C VAL A 222 14.67 -11.22 3.67
N SER A 223 15.18 -11.49 2.48
CA SER A 223 15.45 -12.86 2.02
C SER A 223 16.87 -13.02 1.49
N ARG A 224 17.47 -14.19 1.69
CA ARG A 224 18.84 -14.52 1.26
C ARG A 224 18.88 -15.97 0.75
N PRO A 225 19.97 -16.40 0.11
CA PRO A 225 20.16 -17.82 -0.22
C PRO A 225 20.09 -18.71 1.03
N LEU A 226 20.70 -18.29 2.13
CA LEU A 226 20.76 -19.03 3.39
C LEU A 226 19.92 -18.36 4.49
N GLU A 227 19.24 -19.18 5.28
CA GLU A 227 18.38 -18.73 6.39
C GLU A 227 19.12 -17.82 7.37
N ARG A 228 20.34 -18.21 7.78
CA ARG A 228 21.14 -17.43 8.71
C ARG A 228 21.47 -16.04 8.17
N GLU A 229 21.86 -15.95 6.90
CA GLU A 229 22.21 -14.66 6.29
C GLU A 229 21.02 -13.70 6.24
N ALA A 230 19.82 -14.23 6.04
CA ALA A 230 18.59 -13.42 6.05
C ALA A 230 18.33 -12.85 7.44
N TRP A 231 18.48 -13.67 8.48
CA TRP A 231 18.29 -13.22 9.87
C TRP A 231 19.39 -12.26 10.34
N ASP A 232 20.65 -12.49 9.95
CA ASP A 232 21.76 -11.58 10.22
C ASP A 232 21.49 -10.20 9.61
N ALA A 233 21.02 -10.15 8.37
CA ALA A 233 20.64 -8.91 7.68
C ALA A 233 19.43 -8.24 8.34
N ALA A 234 18.39 -9.00 8.70
CA ALA A 234 17.19 -8.47 9.34
C ALA A 234 17.49 -7.85 10.70
N HIS A 235 18.32 -8.49 11.53
CA HIS A 235 18.75 -7.92 12.81
C HIS A 235 19.66 -6.71 12.66
N ALA A 236 20.45 -6.64 11.58
CA ALA A 236 21.25 -5.46 11.27
C ALA A 236 20.39 -4.25 10.86
N TYR A 237 19.31 -4.46 10.09
CA TYR A 237 18.37 -3.41 9.72
C TYR A 237 17.46 -2.98 10.87
N PHE A 238 17.07 -3.90 11.72
CA PHE A 238 16.12 -3.69 12.81
C PHE A 238 16.68 -4.20 14.15
N PRO A 239 17.71 -3.55 14.71
CA PRO A 239 18.22 -3.90 16.01
C PRO A 239 17.16 -3.66 17.10
N GLU A 240 17.32 -4.33 18.24
CA GLU A 240 16.44 -4.11 19.40
C GLU A 240 16.36 -2.63 19.79
N ASP A 241 15.14 -2.13 19.97
CA ASP A 241 14.87 -0.73 20.31
C ASP A 241 13.79 -0.61 21.39
N ARG A 242 14.21 -0.58 22.64
CA ARG A 242 13.29 -0.42 23.80
C ARG A 242 12.53 0.92 23.77
N ARG A 243 13.13 1.99 23.23
CA ARG A 243 12.45 3.29 23.10
C ARG A 243 11.36 3.22 22.03
N GLY A 244 11.64 2.57 20.92
CA GLY A 244 10.68 2.30 19.88
C GLY A 244 9.49 1.48 20.39
N GLN A 245 9.74 0.44 21.19
CA GLN A 245 8.69 -0.38 21.82
C GLN A 245 7.77 0.44 22.72
N LEU A 246 8.32 1.32 23.54
CA LEU A 246 7.52 2.22 24.39
C LEU A 246 6.71 3.22 23.55
N ALA A 247 7.32 3.80 22.51
CA ALA A 247 6.63 4.69 21.59
C ALA A 247 5.47 3.99 20.88
N HIS A 248 5.69 2.74 20.42
CA HIS A 248 4.66 1.90 19.83
C HIS A 248 3.49 1.66 20.79
N GLN A 249 3.76 1.27 22.03
CA GLN A 249 2.73 1.04 23.05
C GLN A 249 1.89 2.30 23.33
N LEU A 250 2.51 3.48 23.32
CA LEU A 250 1.80 4.74 23.49
C LEU A 250 0.93 5.07 22.27
N ALA A 251 1.46 4.88 21.07
CA ALA A 251 0.72 5.11 19.82
C ALA A 251 -0.51 4.19 19.71
N MET A 252 -0.40 2.94 20.16
CA MET A 252 -1.51 1.98 20.13
C MET A 252 -2.67 2.38 21.04
N LYS A 253 -2.44 3.12 22.13
CA LYS A 253 -3.51 3.61 23.02
C LYS A 253 -4.42 4.65 22.37
N VAL A 254 -3.92 5.34 21.34
CA VAL A 254 -4.65 6.43 20.63
C VAL A 254 -5.01 6.04 19.20
N SER A 255 -4.69 4.83 18.74
CA SER A 255 -5.02 4.35 17.41
C SER A 255 -6.39 3.68 17.38
N ASP A 256 -7.25 4.08 16.41
CA ASP A 256 -8.50 3.38 16.08
C ASP A 256 -8.29 2.23 15.08
N SER A 257 -7.05 1.99 14.67
CA SER A 257 -6.75 0.99 13.66
C SER A 257 -6.83 -0.42 14.24
N SER A 258 -7.84 -1.17 13.85
CA SER A 258 -8.07 -2.55 14.29
C SER A 258 -6.89 -3.47 13.94
N TRP A 259 -6.23 -3.25 12.82
CA TRP A 259 -5.08 -4.04 12.41
C TRP A 259 -3.83 -3.74 13.26
N HIS A 260 -3.58 -2.48 13.61
CA HIS A 260 -2.50 -2.12 14.54
C HIS A 260 -2.67 -2.82 15.88
N GLN A 261 -3.88 -2.80 16.45
CA GLN A 261 -4.17 -3.47 17.71
C GLN A 261 -3.98 -4.98 17.60
N HIS A 262 -4.44 -5.58 16.49
CA HIS A 262 -4.31 -7.02 16.27
C HIS A 262 -2.84 -7.45 16.14
N LEU A 263 -2.05 -6.79 15.27
CA LEU A 263 -0.62 -7.10 15.11
C LEU A 263 0.18 -6.86 16.39
N SER A 264 -0.19 -5.85 17.19
CA SER A 264 0.48 -5.57 18.46
C SER A 264 0.22 -6.63 19.53
N ALA A 265 -0.89 -7.37 19.40
CA ALA A 265 -1.24 -8.48 20.33
C ALA A 265 -0.62 -9.83 19.91
N MET A 266 -0.04 -9.94 18.73
CA MET A 266 0.61 -11.17 18.25
C MET A 266 2.02 -11.32 18.83
N GLU A 267 2.51 -12.57 18.90
CA GLU A 267 3.91 -12.85 19.24
C GLU A 267 4.86 -12.28 18.19
N ALA A 268 5.94 -11.63 18.64
CA ALA A 268 6.92 -10.95 17.79
C ALA A 268 7.59 -11.87 16.78
N THR A 269 7.80 -13.13 17.16
CA THR A 269 8.48 -14.14 16.35
C THR A 269 7.79 -15.49 16.55
N GLN A 270 7.51 -16.16 15.44
CA GLN A 270 6.99 -17.54 15.48
C GLN A 270 8.12 -18.49 15.07
N PRO A 271 8.55 -19.44 15.92
CA PRO A 271 9.78 -20.24 15.71
C PRO A 271 9.87 -21.00 14.40
N GLN A 272 8.73 -21.30 13.77
CA GLN A 272 8.67 -22.08 12.51
C GLN A 272 8.13 -21.28 11.32
N SER A 273 7.88 -19.98 11.46
CA SER A 273 7.37 -19.11 10.42
C SER A 273 8.45 -18.09 10.01
N PRO A 274 8.52 -17.69 8.73
CA PRO A 274 9.33 -16.54 8.33
C PRO A 274 8.71 -15.21 8.78
N TYR A 275 7.53 -15.23 9.40
CA TYR A 275 6.76 -14.05 9.78
C TYR A 275 7.35 -13.40 11.05
N TRP A 276 7.63 -12.11 10.96
CA TRP A 276 8.36 -11.36 11.98
C TRP A 276 7.76 -9.97 12.22
N LEU A 277 7.47 -9.66 13.49
CA LEU A 277 6.81 -8.43 13.91
C LEU A 277 7.73 -7.47 14.70
N VAL A 278 8.97 -7.85 15.00
CA VAL A 278 9.87 -6.98 15.77
C VAL A 278 10.04 -5.59 15.17
N PRO A 279 10.22 -5.40 13.83
CA PRO A 279 10.31 -4.07 13.25
C PRO A 279 9.06 -3.23 13.48
N PHE A 280 7.87 -3.84 13.37
CA PHE A 280 6.60 -3.20 13.65
C PHE A 280 6.46 -2.85 15.16
N GLN A 281 6.76 -3.78 16.06
CA GLN A 281 6.69 -3.57 17.50
C GLN A 281 7.73 -2.58 18.02
N ASN A 282 8.85 -2.42 17.31
CA ASN A 282 9.87 -1.40 17.57
C ASN A 282 9.53 -0.04 16.96
N TYR A 283 8.33 0.10 16.35
CA TYR A 283 7.86 1.33 15.71
C TYR A 283 8.78 1.83 14.58
N LYS A 284 9.47 0.91 13.89
CA LYS A 284 10.35 1.20 12.76
C LYS A 284 9.64 1.08 11.41
N THR A 285 8.61 0.24 11.36
CA THR A 285 7.84 -0.04 10.15
C THR A 285 6.35 -0.04 10.46
N ALA A 286 5.54 0.06 9.39
CA ALA A 286 4.09 0.01 9.52
C ALA A 286 3.51 -1.36 9.11
N CYS A 287 4.35 -2.38 8.88
CA CYS A 287 3.89 -3.70 8.40
C CYS A 287 4.73 -4.84 8.99
N PRO A 288 4.20 -6.08 8.96
CA PRO A 288 4.98 -7.27 9.29
C PRO A 288 6.05 -7.53 8.23
N TYR A 289 7.04 -8.35 8.58
CA TYR A 289 8.09 -8.79 7.69
C TYR A 289 8.08 -10.31 7.49
N LEU A 290 8.55 -10.74 6.31
CA LEU A 290 8.98 -12.11 6.06
C LEU A 290 10.50 -12.15 6.04
N VAL A 291 11.09 -12.98 6.89
CA VAL A 291 12.55 -13.15 7.00
C VAL A 291 12.92 -14.61 6.83
N GLY A 292 13.87 -14.90 5.95
CA GLY A 292 14.33 -16.27 5.76
C GLY A 292 15.01 -16.54 4.43
N SER A 293 15.31 -17.81 4.18
CA SER A 293 15.82 -18.22 2.89
C SER A 293 14.82 -17.93 1.77
N TYR A 294 15.30 -17.80 0.52
CA TYR A 294 14.42 -17.59 -0.63
C TYR A 294 13.28 -18.63 -0.68
N GLU A 295 13.60 -19.90 -0.40
CA GLU A 295 12.62 -20.98 -0.43
C GLU A 295 11.55 -20.82 0.66
N ARG A 296 11.96 -20.43 1.86
CA ARG A 296 11.05 -20.25 3.00
C ARG A 296 10.12 -19.06 2.80
N VAL A 297 10.67 -17.93 2.36
CA VAL A 297 9.89 -16.74 2.01
C VAL A 297 8.98 -17.01 0.81
N ALA A 298 9.47 -17.70 -0.22
CA ALA A 298 8.68 -18.08 -1.38
C ALA A 298 7.50 -18.99 -1.01
N GLN A 299 7.65 -19.89 -0.04
CA GLN A 299 6.57 -20.74 0.45
C GLN A 299 5.44 -19.91 1.08
N GLU A 300 5.79 -18.89 1.86
CA GLU A 300 4.81 -18.01 2.50
C GLU A 300 4.11 -17.10 1.45
N LEU A 301 4.87 -16.51 0.52
CA LEU A 301 4.35 -15.75 -0.60
C LEU A 301 3.41 -16.59 -1.48
N TRP A 302 3.78 -17.82 -1.77
CA TRP A 302 2.91 -18.76 -2.49
C TRP A 302 1.61 -19.01 -1.75
N GLY A 303 1.63 -19.12 -0.41
CA GLY A 303 0.45 -19.24 0.42
C GLY A 303 -0.51 -18.05 0.23
N TYR A 304 -0.01 -16.81 0.24
CA TYR A 304 -0.81 -15.61 -0.05
C TYR A 304 -1.35 -15.60 -1.48
N LEU A 305 -0.51 -15.92 -2.48
CA LEU A 305 -0.93 -16.02 -3.87
C LEU A 305 -2.05 -17.07 -4.08
N SER A 306 -1.95 -18.20 -3.39
CA SER A 306 -2.96 -19.27 -3.43
C SER A 306 -4.30 -18.87 -2.81
N GLN A 307 -4.30 -17.87 -1.94
CA GLN A 307 -5.50 -17.27 -1.37
C GLN A 307 -6.13 -16.19 -2.25
N GLY A 308 -5.47 -15.78 -3.32
CA GLY A 308 -5.99 -14.78 -4.26
C GLY A 308 -5.38 -13.39 -4.12
N TYR A 309 -4.43 -13.16 -3.22
CA TYR A 309 -3.72 -11.88 -3.18
C TYR A 309 -2.89 -11.69 -4.43
N ARG A 310 -2.99 -10.50 -5.05
CA ARG A 310 -2.27 -10.17 -6.30
C ARG A 310 -1.52 -8.85 -6.24
N THR A 311 -1.81 -8.00 -5.26
CA THR A 311 -1.13 -6.72 -5.05
C THR A 311 -0.30 -6.78 -3.78
N PHE A 312 0.98 -6.41 -3.89
CA PHE A 312 1.93 -6.41 -2.79
C PHE A 312 2.52 -5.01 -2.64
N ILE A 313 2.35 -4.40 -1.48
CA ILE A 313 3.01 -3.14 -1.12
C ILE A 313 4.15 -3.49 -0.18
N LEU A 314 5.37 -3.40 -0.68
CA LEU A 314 6.59 -3.64 0.08
C LEU A 314 6.89 -2.44 0.98
N ASP A 315 7.66 -2.66 2.04
CA ASP A 315 8.18 -1.56 2.85
C ASP A 315 9.28 -0.78 2.10
N VAL A 316 9.82 0.27 2.71
CA VAL A 316 10.90 1.08 2.14
C VAL A 316 12.14 0.20 1.93
N PRO A 317 12.62 0.03 0.69
CA PRO A 317 13.83 -0.76 0.48
C PRO A 317 15.06 0.02 1.00
N PRO A 318 15.90 -0.60 1.83
CA PRO A 318 17.09 0.07 2.36
C PRO A 318 18.19 0.28 1.29
N ASN A 319 18.20 -0.54 0.24
CA ASN A 319 19.10 -0.49 -0.90
C ASN A 319 18.50 -1.26 -2.09
N VAL A 320 19.17 -1.23 -3.24
CA VAL A 320 18.72 -1.93 -4.46
C VAL A 320 18.82 -3.46 -4.33
N GLU A 321 19.82 -3.95 -3.62
CA GLU A 321 20.07 -5.39 -3.45
C GLU A 321 18.91 -6.09 -2.72
N GLU A 322 18.22 -5.40 -1.78
CA GLU A 322 17.05 -5.95 -1.11
C GLU A 322 15.87 -6.17 -2.07
N LEU A 323 15.73 -5.33 -3.07
CA LEU A 323 14.73 -5.53 -4.12
C LEU A 323 15.08 -6.72 -5.00
N ASP A 324 16.35 -6.92 -5.33
CA ASP A 324 16.82 -8.09 -6.10
C ASP A 324 16.57 -9.38 -5.31
N HIS A 325 16.90 -9.40 -4.02
CA HIS A 325 16.61 -10.54 -3.15
C HIS A 325 15.10 -10.82 -3.05
N THR A 326 14.29 -9.77 -2.97
CA THR A 326 12.83 -9.88 -2.94
C THR A 326 12.29 -10.47 -4.25
N GLN A 327 12.81 -10.07 -5.42
CA GLN A 327 12.45 -10.65 -6.70
C GLN A 327 12.76 -12.16 -6.78
N GLN A 328 13.88 -12.60 -6.20
CA GLN A 328 14.22 -14.02 -6.13
C GLN A 328 13.15 -14.84 -5.38
N ALA A 329 12.65 -14.32 -4.26
CA ALA A 329 11.59 -14.97 -3.50
C ALA A 329 10.25 -14.99 -4.28
N PHE A 330 9.86 -13.88 -4.91
CA PHE A 330 8.65 -13.82 -5.75
C PHE A 330 8.72 -14.76 -6.96
N SER A 331 9.86 -14.83 -7.64
CA SER A 331 10.03 -15.70 -8.81
C SER A 331 9.76 -17.16 -8.43
N ARG A 332 10.33 -17.64 -7.32
CA ARG A 332 10.10 -19.00 -6.83
C ARG A 332 8.66 -19.23 -6.40
N ALA A 333 8.02 -18.25 -5.76
CA ALA A 333 6.61 -18.35 -5.38
C ALA A 333 5.69 -18.47 -6.60
N LEU A 334 5.96 -17.72 -7.67
CA LEU A 334 5.21 -17.77 -8.92
C LEU A 334 5.43 -19.08 -9.70
N GLU A 335 6.63 -19.63 -9.69
CA GLU A 335 6.92 -20.94 -10.27
C GLU A 335 6.09 -22.04 -9.58
N ARG A 336 6.04 -22.04 -8.25
CA ARG A 336 5.20 -22.97 -7.47
C ARG A 336 3.70 -22.83 -7.81
N LEU A 337 3.22 -21.60 -8.01
CA LEU A 337 1.82 -21.37 -8.38
C LEU A 337 1.49 -21.95 -9.76
N LYS A 338 2.40 -21.83 -10.73
CA LYS A 338 2.25 -22.41 -12.07
C LYS A 338 2.22 -23.95 -12.03
N CYS A 339 3.13 -24.56 -11.28
CA CYS A 339 3.18 -26.02 -11.15
C CYS A 339 1.88 -26.60 -10.57
N GLN A 340 1.25 -25.89 -9.63
CA GLN A 340 -0.01 -26.34 -9.02
C GLN A 340 -1.19 -26.26 -10.01
N SER A 341 -1.27 -25.24 -10.86
CA SER A 341 -2.33 -25.10 -11.86
C SER A 341 -2.33 -26.22 -12.91
N PHE A 342 -1.16 -26.77 -13.24
CA PHE A 342 -1.03 -27.92 -14.16
C PHE A 342 -1.46 -29.24 -13.52
N SER A 343 -1.27 -29.42 -12.22
CA SER A 343 -1.64 -30.66 -11.49
C SER A 343 -3.14 -30.79 -11.18
N THR A 344 -3.89 -29.70 -11.24
CA THR A 344 -5.36 -29.69 -11.01
C THR A 344 -6.17 -29.79 -12.31
N SER A 345 -5.49 -29.72 -13.48
CA SER A 345 -6.11 -29.80 -14.82
C SER A 345 -5.94 -31.18 -15.47
N SER A 346 -5.32 -32.12 -14.79
CA SER A 346 -5.15 -33.54 -15.14
C SER A 346 -5.98 -34.41 -14.20
#